data_eca2ec83b39bdc1274f347844aae34e8
#
_entry.id   eca2ec83b39bdc1274f347844aae34e8
#
_cell.length_a   1.000
_cell.length_b   1.000
_cell.length_c   1.000
_cell.angle_alpha   90.00
_cell.angle_beta   90.00
_cell.angle_gamma   90.00
#
_symmetry.space_group_name_H-M   'P 1'
#
loop_
_entity.id
_entity.type
_entity.pdbx_description
1 polymer ?
#
loop_
_entity_poly.entity_id
_entity_poly.type
_entity_poly.pdbx_seq_one_letter_code
_entity_poly.pdbx_strand_id
1 'polypeptide(L)'
;ISILAALFDEVVEVLLIDEPEVSLHPQLQSYLLREMKSAAKRYNKTIIISTHSAEMIELNSASELCNFVFFRKDSLPKQISPDTPELNSVKLKEFLLRMSLIYSEGFFAKKVMLIEGSSDMILCRYLCNRLNLKLDVAGSQIIPVEGKGQFPVITKLFRLIGKEVCVLTDLDGFTDDNNIKFIINNNTVIIINPITIKIEY
;
A
#
# COMPACT_ATOMS: atom_id res chain seq x y z
N ILE A 1 -16.46 22.35 7.03
CA ILE A 1 -16.60 23.73 6.50
C ILE A 1 -15.30 24.50 6.68
N SER A 2 -14.61 24.42 7.84
CA SER A 2 -13.36 25.16 8.11
C SER A 2 -12.22 24.80 7.15
N ILE A 3 -12.04 23.52 6.81
CA ILE A 3 -10.97 23.07 5.88
C ILE A 3 -11.20 23.68 4.49
N LEU A 4 -12.43 23.59 3.95
CA LEU A 4 -12.74 24.16 2.65
C LEU A 4 -12.54 25.67 2.62
N ALA A 5 -12.92 26.38 3.66
CA ALA A 5 -12.69 27.83 3.74
C ALA A 5 -11.19 28.16 3.66
N ALA A 6 -10.34 27.44 4.40
CA ALA A 6 -8.88 27.62 4.36
C ALA A 6 -8.25 27.23 3.02
N LEU A 7 -8.81 26.23 2.32
CA LEU A 7 -8.33 25.85 0.99
C LEU A 7 -8.49 26.97 -0.05
N PHE A 8 -9.57 27.73 0.05
CA PHE A 8 -9.90 28.80 -0.91
C PHE A 8 -9.51 30.20 -0.43
N ASP A 9 -8.95 30.35 0.77
CA ASP A 9 -8.45 31.62 1.27
C ASP A 9 -7.09 31.93 0.65
N GLU A 10 -7.00 32.95 -0.20
CA GLU A 10 -5.80 33.32 -0.94
C GLU A 10 -4.64 33.78 -0.05
N VAL A 11 -4.91 34.18 1.20
CA VAL A 11 -3.88 34.66 2.15
C VAL A 11 -3.11 33.49 2.78
N VAL A 12 -3.73 32.32 2.87
CA VAL A 12 -3.12 31.14 3.50
C VAL A 12 -2.25 30.40 2.50
N GLU A 13 -0.93 30.43 2.71
CA GLU A 13 0.06 29.76 1.86
C GLU A 13 0.34 28.32 2.29
N VAL A 14 0.31 28.03 3.60
CA VAL A 14 0.64 26.73 4.18
C VAL A 14 -0.51 26.24 5.05
N LEU A 15 -0.96 25.01 4.80
CA LEU A 15 -2.00 24.34 5.59
C LEU A 15 -1.42 23.07 6.23
N LEU A 16 -1.58 22.97 7.54
CA LEU A 16 -1.28 21.75 8.31
C LEU A 16 -2.61 21.19 8.81
N ILE A 17 -2.96 19.99 8.40
CA ILE A 17 -4.26 19.38 8.71
C ILE A 17 -4.02 17.99 9.28
N ASP A 18 -4.53 17.78 10.50
CA ASP A 18 -4.50 16.51 11.17
C ASP A 18 -5.80 15.75 10.94
N GLU A 19 -5.71 14.54 10.42
CA GLU A 19 -6.83 13.63 10.12
C GLU A 19 -8.02 14.32 9.41
N PRO A 20 -7.84 14.90 8.21
CA PRO A 20 -8.91 15.61 7.51
C PRO A 20 -10.12 14.73 7.18
N GLU A 21 -9.93 13.41 7.17
CA GLU A 21 -10.94 12.40 6.90
C GLU A 21 -11.92 12.14 8.05
N VAL A 22 -11.62 12.59 9.26
CA VAL A 22 -12.46 12.31 10.45
C VAL A 22 -13.92 12.75 10.21
N SER A 23 -14.83 11.82 10.48
CA SER A 23 -16.29 11.96 10.29
C SER A 23 -16.74 12.09 8.82
N LEU A 24 -15.88 11.81 7.85
CA LEU A 24 -16.26 11.79 6.44
C LEU A 24 -16.51 10.35 5.94
N HIS A 25 -17.56 10.19 5.13
CA HIS A 25 -17.76 8.95 4.38
C HIS A 25 -16.60 8.74 3.38
N PRO A 26 -16.15 7.49 3.13
CA PRO A 26 -15.01 7.20 2.25
C PRO A 26 -15.02 7.95 0.90
N GLN A 27 -16.16 8.02 0.23
CA GLN A 27 -16.29 8.76 -1.02
C GLN A 27 -16.00 10.26 -0.88
N LEU A 28 -16.36 10.85 0.28
CA LEU A 28 -16.06 12.25 0.57
C LEU A 28 -14.60 12.48 0.93
N GLN A 29 -13.92 11.47 1.48
CA GLN A 29 -12.49 11.52 1.76
C GLN A 29 -11.68 11.63 0.46
N SER A 30 -11.95 10.75 -0.52
CA SER A 30 -11.32 10.81 -1.84
C SER A 30 -11.66 12.12 -2.59
N TYR A 31 -12.88 12.63 -2.43
CA TYR A 31 -13.26 13.92 -2.99
C TYR A 31 -12.47 15.06 -2.34
N LEU A 32 -12.38 15.09 -1.01
CA LEU A 32 -11.64 16.10 -0.26
C LEU A 32 -10.15 16.11 -0.68
N LEU A 33 -9.54 14.94 -0.83
CA LEU A 33 -8.15 14.83 -1.29
C LEU A 33 -7.96 15.48 -2.67
N ARG A 34 -8.88 15.23 -3.62
CA ARG A 34 -8.82 15.85 -4.95
C ARG A 34 -8.97 17.37 -4.88
N GLU A 35 -9.88 17.87 -4.05
CA GLU A 35 -10.03 19.32 -3.84
C GLU A 35 -8.77 19.94 -3.22
N MET A 36 -8.14 19.26 -2.26
CA MET A 36 -6.87 19.69 -1.67
C MET A 36 -5.76 19.75 -2.74
N LYS A 37 -5.60 18.70 -3.55
CA LYS A 37 -4.62 18.68 -4.64
C LYS A 37 -4.87 19.79 -5.68
N SER A 38 -6.14 20.03 -6.01
CA SER A 38 -6.56 21.08 -6.92
C SER A 38 -6.26 22.47 -6.36
N ALA A 39 -6.62 22.71 -5.10
CA ALA A 39 -6.37 23.99 -4.42
C ALA A 39 -4.88 24.28 -4.26
N ALA A 40 -4.08 23.24 -3.87
CA ALA A 40 -2.63 23.36 -3.77
C ALA A 40 -2.01 23.84 -5.09
N LYS A 41 -2.42 23.22 -6.22
CA LYS A 41 -1.95 23.61 -7.55
C LYS A 41 -2.45 24.97 -7.99
N ARG A 42 -3.75 25.27 -7.78
CA ARG A 42 -4.39 26.50 -8.28
C ARG A 42 -3.90 27.74 -7.54
N TYR A 43 -3.71 27.64 -6.24
CA TYR A 43 -3.35 28.76 -5.37
C TYR A 43 -1.90 28.71 -4.89
N ASN A 44 -1.08 27.82 -5.47
CA ASN A 44 0.34 27.62 -5.13
C ASN A 44 0.55 27.42 -3.60
N LYS A 45 -0.31 26.59 -2.98
CA LYS A 45 -0.27 26.32 -1.53
C LYS A 45 0.53 25.06 -1.22
N THR A 46 1.14 25.06 -0.05
CA THR A 46 1.68 23.84 0.56
C THR A 46 0.66 23.27 1.53
N ILE A 47 0.21 22.03 1.29
CA ILE A 47 -0.73 21.33 2.16
C ILE A 47 -0.03 20.09 2.71
N ILE A 48 0.07 20.01 4.03
CA ILE A 48 0.63 18.89 4.76
C ILE A 48 -0.49 18.26 5.59
N ILE A 49 -0.74 16.98 5.37
CA ILE A 49 -1.78 16.23 6.10
C ILE A 49 -1.16 15.07 6.87
N SER A 50 -1.66 14.78 8.06
CA SER A 50 -1.51 13.47 8.67
C SER A 50 -2.80 12.68 8.43
N THR A 51 -2.71 11.39 8.18
CA THR A 51 -3.88 10.55 7.91
C THR A 51 -3.64 9.10 8.25
N HIS A 52 -4.70 8.40 8.62
CA HIS A 52 -4.76 6.93 8.77
C HIS A 52 -5.72 6.30 7.74
N SER A 53 -6.24 7.07 6.79
CA SER A 53 -7.19 6.58 5.79
C SER A 53 -6.50 6.18 4.48
N ALA A 54 -6.80 4.96 4.02
CA ALA A 54 -6.37 4.47 2.72
C ALA A 54 -6.98 5.26 1.55
N GLU A 55 -8.15 5.86 1.74
CA GLU A 55 -8.81 6.74 0.78
C GLU A 55 -8.07 8.06 0.55
N MET A 56 -7.21 8.45 1.50
CA MET A 56 -6.35 9.62 1.39
C MET A 56 -5.00 9.30 0.69
N ILE A 57 -4.84 8.09 0.16
CA ILE A 57 -3.68 7.66 -0.64
C ILE A 57 -4.09 7.58 -2.10
N GLU A 58 -3.71 8.56 -2.88
CA GLU A 58 -3.89 8.58 -4.33
C GLU A 58 -2.57 8.93 -5.00
N LEU A 59 -2.04 7.99 -5.80
CA LEU A 59 -0.77 8.11 -6.50
C LEU A 59 -1.01 8.11 -8.01
N ASN A 60 -0.73 9.23 -8.64
CA ASN A 60 -0.82 9.39 -10.10
C ASN A 60 0.54 9.17 -10.79
N SER A 61 1.63 9.17 -10.01
CA SER A 61 2.98 8.94 -10.50
C SER A 61 3.89 8.36 -9.41
N ALA A 62 4.98 7.71 -9.83
CA ALA A 62 5.95 7.17 -8.88
C ALA A 62 6.68 8.26 -8.08
N SER A 63 6.85 9.45 -8.64
CA SER A 63 7.47 10.59 -7.96
C SER A 63 6.64 11.10 -6.78
N GLU A 64 5.31 10.92 -6.79
CA GLU A 64 4.45 11.30 -5.68
C GLU A 64 4.73 10.48 -4.40
N LEU A 65 5.34 9.30 -4.51
CA LEU A 65 5.79 8.52 -3.34
C LEU A 65 6.79 9.29 -2.47
N CYS A 66 7.55 10.21 -3.06
CA CYS A 66 8.51 11.06 -2.33
C CYS A 66 7.81 12.09 -1.43
N ASN A 67 6.53 12.35 -1.64
CA ASN A 67 5.75 13.29 -0.82
C ASN A 67 5.21 12.65 0.47
N PHE A 68 5.39 11.33 0.64
CA PHE A 68 4.94 10.60 1.82
C PHE A 68 6.05 10.44 2.84
N VAL A 69 5.73 10.71 4.10
CA VAL A 69 6.59 10.40 5.25
C VAL A 69 5.90 9.34 6.08
N PHE A 70 6.53 8.18 6.20
CA PHE A 70 6.00 7.03 6.93
C PHE A 70 6.53 7.01 8.35
N PHE A 71 5.62 7.16 9.31
CA PHE A 71 5.92 7.05 10.74
C PHE A 71 5.63 5.64 11.23
N ARG A 72 6.54 5.09 12.04
CA ARG A 72 6.37 3.80 12.72
C ARG A 72 6.78 3.97 14.17
N LYS A 73 6.08 3.26 15.07
CA LYS A 73 6.49 3.18 16.45
C LYS A 73 7.90 2.63 16.54
N ASP A 74 8.73 3.22 17.39
CA ASP A 74 10.09 2.78 17.69
C ASP A 74 11.09 2.80 16.51
N SER A 75 10.82 3.60 15.47
CA SER A 75 11.74 3.80 14.34
C SER A 75 11.75 5.25 13.87
N LEU A 76 12.83 5.64 13.19
CA LEU A 76 12.88 6.96 12.54
C LEU A 76 11.85 7.03 11.41
N PRO A 77 11.27 8.22 11.16
CA PRO A 77 10.41 8.45 10.00
C PRO A 77 11.13 8.07 8.70
N LYS A 78 10.40 7.46 7.77
CA LYS A 78 10.94 7.05 6.48
C LYS A 78 10.28 7.83 5.36
N GLN A 79 11.11 8.41 4.50
CA GLN A 79 10.71 9.06 3.25
C GLN A 79 11.54 8.48 2.11
N ILE A 80 10.94 8.35 0.93
CA ILE A 80 11.64 7.88 -0.27
C ILE A 80 12.37 9.07 -0.90
N SER A 81 13.68 8.90 -1.15
CA SER A 81 14.45 9.92 -1.88
C SER A 81 14.03 10.00 -3.35
N PRO A 82 13.95 11.20 -3.94
CA PRO A 82 13.70 11.35 -5.38
C PRO A 82 14.71 10.63 -6.27
N ASP A 83 15.95 10.43 -5.79
CA ASP A 83 17.01 9.73 -6.52
C ASP A 83 16.91 8.20 -6.45
N THR A 84 15.86 7.65 -5.82
CA THR A 84 15.65 6.20 -5.70
C THR A 84 15.46 5.57 -7.08
N PRO A 85 16.33 4.63 -7.52
CA PRO A 85 16.28 4.08 -8.88
C PRO A 85 14.97 3.37 -9.22
N GLU A 86 14.32 2.77 -8.23
CA GLU A 86 13.05 2.06 -8.37
C GLU A 86 11.92 2.94 -8.88
N LEU A 87 11.95 4.25 -8.60
CA LEU A 87 10.96 5.22 -9.09
C LEU A 87 10.95 5.35 -10.63
N ASN A 88 12.06 4.98 -11.27
CA ASN A 88 12.18 4.99 -12.73
C ASN A 88 11.64 3.70 -13.39
N SER A 89 11.30 2.68 -12.59
CA SER A 89 10.78 1.41 -13.10
C SER A 89 9.47 1.59 -13.85
N VAL A 90 9.41 1.16 -15.12
CA VAL A 90 8.18 1.15 -15.93
C VAL A 90 7.09 0.34 -15.24
N LYS A 91 7.44 -0.86 -14.74
CA LYS A 91 6.49 -1.74 -14.05
C LYS A 91 5.90 -1.09 -12.79
N LEU A 92 6.70 -0.33 -12.02
CA LEU A 92 6.19 0.39 -10.86
C LEU A 92 5.22 1.49 -11.28
N LYS A 93 5.55 2.27 -12.32
CA LYS A 93 4.66 3.32 -12.84
C LYS A 93 3.32 2.75 -13.31
N GLU A 94 3.35 1.67 -14.09
CA GLU A 94 2.15 0.98 -14.55
C GLU A 94 1.31 0.40 -13.40
N PHE A 95 1.97 -0.13 -12.38
CA PHE A 95 1.28 -0.65 -11.19
C PHE A 95 0.58 0.47 -10.42
N LEU A 96 1.24 1.59 -10.16
CA LEU A 96 0.67 2.71 -9.41
C LEU A 96 -0.56 3.31 -10.08
N LEU A 97 -0.60 3.36 -11.41
CA LEU A 97 -1.79 3.82 -12.18
C LEU A 97 -3.01 2.90 -12.02
N ARG A 98 -2.81 1.66 -11.60
CA ARG A 98 -3.85 0.66 -11.38
C ARG A 98 -4.05 0.30 -9.92
N MET A 99 -3.37 1.03 -9.03
CA MET A 99 -3.39 0.74 -7.60
C MET A 99 -4.82 0.90 -7.04
N SER A 100 -5.34 -0.18 -6.47
CA SER A 100 -6.64 -0.20 -5.81
C SER A 100 -6.51 0.07 -4.30
N LEU A 101 -7.65 0.31 -3.65
CA LEU A 101 -7.74 0.60 -2.22
C LEU A 101 -7.03 -0.46 -1.35
N ILE A 102 -7.10 -1.73 -1.73
CA ILE A 102 -6.46 -2.82 -0.96
C ILE A 102 -4.94 -2.65 -0.85
N TYR A 103 -4.31 -2.08 -1.88
CA TYR A 103 -2.88 -1.75 -1.83
C TYR A 103 -2.62 -0.53 -0.94
N SER A 104 -3.51 0.46 -0.98
CA SER A 104 -3.44 1.65 -0.12
C SER A 104 -3.57 1.29 1.36
N GLU A 105 -4.41 0.32 1.72
CA GLU A 105 -4.49 -0.24 3.07
C GLU A 105 -3.14 -0.81 3.54
N GLY A 106 -2.37 -1.43 2.64
CA GLY A 106 -1.03 -1.94 2.91
C GLY A 106 -0.02 -0.87 3.34
N PHE A 107 -0.26 0.40 3.00
CA PHE A 107 0.58 1.53 3.46
C PHE A 107 0.51 1.73 4.98
N PHE A 108 -0.57 1.32 5.62
CA PHE A 108 -0.78 1.41 7.07
C PHE A 108 -0.43 0.14 7.82
N ALA A 109 -0.30 -0.99 7.12
CA ALA A 109 0.09 -2.26 7.73
C ALA A 109 1.54 -2.23 8.25
N LYS A 110 1.83 -3.04 9.28
CA LYS A 110 3.21 -3.34 9.72
C LYS A 110 3.84 -4.37 8.81
N LYS A 111 3.05 -5.41 8.47
CA LYS A 111 3.46 -6.54 7.64
C LYS A 111 2.46 -6.73 6.51
N VAL A 112 2.96 -7.02 5.34
CA VAL A 112 2.15 -7.31 4.16
C VAL A 112 2.44 -8.72 3.70
N MET A 113 1.39 -9.54 3.59
CA MET A 113 1.47 -10.85 2.96
C MET A 113 0.90 -10.75 1.55
N LEU A 114 1.76 -10.92 0.57
CA LEU A 114 1.37 -10.95 -0.84
C LEU A 114 1.01 -12.38 -1.23
N ILE A 115 -0.15 -12.53 -1.85
CA ILE A 115 -0.68 -13.81 -2.34
C ILE A 115 -1.01 -13.70 -3.82
N GLU A 116 -1.14 -14.82 -4.53
CA GLU A 116 -1.31 -14.78 -5.98
C GLU A 116 -2.64 -14.19 -6.42
N GLY A 117 -3.73 -14.63 -5.82
CA GLY A 117 -5.07 -14.25 -6.26
C GLY A 117 -6.15 -14.29 -5.20
N SER A 118 -7.38 -14.02 -5.65
CA SER A 118 -8.55 -13.95 -4.78
C SER A 118 -8.91 -15.28 -4.11
N SER A 119 -8.65 -16.41 -4.77
CA SER A 119 -8.86 -17.76 -4.20
C SER A 119 -7.98 -18.00 -2.99
N ASP A 120 -6.69 -17.60 -3.07
CA ASP A 120 -5.74 -17.71 -1.98
C ASP A 120 -6.15 -16.80 -0.81
N MET A 121 -6.70 -15.62 -1.13
CA MET A 121 -7.23 -14.72 -0.10
C MET A 121 -8.35 -15.37 0.70
N ILE A 122 -9.31 -16.02 0.03
CA ILE A 122 -10.40 -16.71 0.69
C ILE A 122 -9.86 -17.83 1.58
N LEU A 123 -8.95 -18.65 1.06
CA LEU A 123 -8.30 -19.73 1.82
C LEU A 123 -7.53 -19.19 3.03
N CYS A 124 -6.70 -18.18 2.84
CA CYS A 124 -5.93 -17.58 3.94
C CYS A 124 -6.84 -17.02 5.03
N ARG A 125 -7.89 -16.29 4.68
CA ARG A 125 -8.86 -15.76 5.63
C ARG A 125 -9.59 -16.89 6.38
N TYR A 126 -10.01 -17.94 5.68
CA TYR A 126 -10.62 -19.11 6.30
C TYR A 126 -9.66 -19.78 7.29
N LEU A 127 -8.40 -20.01 6.91
CA LEU A 127 -7.39 -20.60 7.79
C LEU A 127 -7.11 -19.71 9.01
N CYS A 128 -6.99 -18.41 8.81
CA CYS A 128 -6.82 -17.46 9.92
C CYS A 128 -7.97 -17.57 10.94
N ASN A 129 -9.21 -17.65 10.47
CA ASN A 129 -10.37 -17.80 11.33
C ASN A 129 -10.35 -19.15 12.06
N ARG A 130 -10.05 -20.24 11.36
CA ARG A 130 -9.97 -21.60 11.96
C ARG A 130 -8.86 -21.71 13.02
N LEU A 131 -7.74 -21.04 12.81
CA LEU A 131 -6.58 -21.03 13.69
C LEU A 131 -6.64 -19.92 14.74
N ASN A 132 -7.73 -19.14 14.76
CA ASN A 132 -7.89 -17.97 15.63
C ASN A 132 -6.73 -16.94 15.52
N LEU A 133 -6.20 -16.78 14.32
CA LEU A 133 -5.15 -15.80 14.02
C LEU A 133 -5.81 -14.45 13.73
N LYS A 134 -5.54 -13.46 14.56
CA LYS A 134 -6.08 -12.10 14.44
C LYS A 134 -5.07 -11.22 13.69
N LEU A 135 -5.04 -11.32 12.36
CA LEU A 135 -4.07 -10.59 11.52
C LEU A 135 -4.21 -9.08 11.68
N ASP A 136 -5.44 -8.58 11.76
CA ASP A 136 -5.70 -7.14 11.90
C ASP A 136 -5.10 -6.59 13.19
N VAL A 137 -5.26 -7.32 14.31
CA VAL A 137 -4.67 -6.95 15.61
C VAL A 137 -3.14 -6.99 15.54
N ALA A 138 -2.57 -7.91 14.75
CA ALA A 138 -1.13 -7.99 14.51
C ALA A 138 -0.61 -6.90 13.56
N GLY A 139 -1.50 -6.09 13.00
CA GLY A 139 -1.18 -5.08 12.00
C GLY A 139 -0.71 -5.68 10.68
N SER A 140 -1.25 -6.84 10.31
CA SER A 140 -0.90 -7.56 9.09
C SER A 140 -2.01 -7.47 8.06
N GLN A 141 -1.65 -7.22 6.79
CA GLN A 141 -2.57 -7.14 5.66
C GLN A 141 -2.26 -8.22 4.62
N ILE A 142 -3.31 -8.90 4.13
CA ILE A 142 -3.19 -9.84 3.01
C ILE A 142 -3.58 -9.11 1.73
N ILE A 143 -2.71 -9.15 0.72
CA ILE A 143 -2.92 -8.43 -0.54
C ILE A 143 -2.74 -9.39 -1.72
N PRO A 144 -3.79 -9.61 -2.55
CA PRO A 144 -3.67 -10.35 -3.79
C PRO A 144 -2.92 -9.51 -4.83
N VAL A 145 -1.96 -10.11 -5.52
CA VAL A 145 -1.15 -9.40 -6.54
C VAL A 145 -1.71 -9.49 -7.95
N GLU A 146 -2.76 -10.30 -8.14
CA GLU A 146 -3.44 -10.49 -9.44
C GLU A 146 -2.49 -10.86 -10.59
N GLY A 147 -1.59 -11.79 -10.31
CA GLY A 147 -0.66 -12.37 -11.28
C GLY A 147 0.79 -12.42 -10.81
N LYS A 148 1.42 -13.56 -11.05
CA LYS A 148 2.77 -13.92 -10.55
C LYS A 148 3.85 -12.88 -10.90
N GLY A 149 3.78 -12.29 -12.08
CA GLY A 149 4.73 -11.26 -12.54
C GLY A 149 4.71 -9.96 -11.74
N GLN A 150 3.69 -9.74 -10.90
CA GLN A 150 3.56 -8.53 -10.08
C GLN A 150 4.29 -8.63 -8.73
N PHE A 151 4.59 -9.83 -8.23
CA PHE A 151 5.27 -10.00 -6.95
C PHE A 151 6.52 -9.14 -6.80
N PRO A 152 7.46 -9.09 -7.77
CA PRO A 152 8.68 -8.31 -7.60
C PRO A 152 8.42 -6.81 -7.46
N VAL A 153 7.50 -6.23 -8.24
CA VAL A 153 7.25 -4.79 -8.22
C VAL A 153 6.52 -4.37 -6.94
N ILE A 154 5.51 -5.15 -6.53
CA ILE A 154 4.73 -4.85 -5.32
C ILE A 154 5.58 -5.07 -4.05
N THR A 155 6.38 -6.13 -4.02
CA THR A 155 7.33 -6.35 -2.90
C THR A 155 8.33 -5.20 -2.77
N LYS A 156 8.89 -4.73 -3.89
CA LYS A 156 9.80 -3.58 -3.88
C LYS A 156 9.12 -2.33 -3.35
N LEU A 157 7.91 -2.03 -3.81
CA LEU A 157 7.13 -0.88 -3.33
C LEU A 157 6.97 -0.92 -1.81
N PHE A 158 6.44 -2.01 -1.26
CA PHE A 158 6.20 -2.08 0.18
C PHE A 158 7.49 -2.05 1.00
N ARG A 159 8.58 -2.61 0.50
CA ARG A 159 9.89 -2.49 1.15
C ARG A 159 10.47 -1.09 1.08
N LEU A 160 10.28 -0.37 -0.03
CA LEU A 160 10.68 1.03 -0.15
C LEU A 160 10.04 1.88 0.94
N ILE A 161 8.77 1.67 1.22
CA ILE A 161 8.04 2.37 2.29
C ILE A 161 8.24 1.74 3.69
N GLY A 162 9.18 0.79 3.82
CA GLY A 162 9.59 0.24 5.11
C GLY A 162 8.72 -0.87 5.66
N LYS A 163 7.89 -1.54 4.85
CA LYS A 163 7.05 -2.65 5.33
C LYS A 163 7.82 -3.98 5.31
N GLU A 164 7.47 -4.84 6.28
CA GLU A 164 7.86 -6.24 6.22
C GLU A 164 6.96 -6.95 5.20
N VAL A 165 7.57 -7.63 4.22
CA VAL A 165 6.82 -8.29 3.16
C VAL A 165 7.09 -9.79 3.19
N CYS A 166 6.02 -10.57 3.23
CA CYS A 166 6.01 -12.01 3.04
C CYS A 166 5.30 -12.33 1.73
N VAL A 167 5.80 -13.29 0.97
CA VAL A 167 5.17 -13.76 -0.27
C VAL A 167 4.73 -15.21 -0.07
N LEU A 168 3.45 -15.47 -0.35
CA LEU A 168 2.86 -16.80 -0.34
C LEU A 168 2.44 -17.14 -1.77
N THR A 169 3.05 -18.18 -2.36
CA THR A 169 2.78 -18.62 -3.73
C THR A 169 2.93 -20.14 -3.83
N ASP A 170 2.31 -20.74 -4.82
CA ASP A 170 2.51 -22.14 -5.17
C ASP A 170 3.83 -22.36 -5.97
N LEU A 171 4.16 -23.63 -6.23
CA LEU A 171 5.43 -23.98 -6.88
C LEU A 171 5.57 -23.46 -8.31
N ASP A 172 4.47 -23.31 -9.04
CA ASP A 172 4.53 -22.81 -10.41
C ASP A 172 4.73 -21.28 -10.47
N GLY A 173 4.54 -20.57 -9.35
CA GLY A 173 5.00 -19.19 -9.18
C GLY A 173 6.52 -19.04 -9.31
N PHE A 174 7.27 -20.13 -9.20
CA PHE A 174 8.74 -20.18 -9.34
C PHE A 174 9.24 -20.51 -10.74
N THR A 175 8.37 -20.71 -11.72
CA THR A 175 8.79 -21.07 -13.08
C THR A 175 9.41 -19.92 -13.88
N ASP A 176 9.26 -18.67 -13.39
CA ASP A 176 9.90 -17.49 -14.00
C ASP A 176 11.23 -17.18 -13.29
N ASP A 177 12.34 -17.27 -14.04
CA ASP A 177 13.72 -17.03 -13.55
C ASP A 177 13.88 -15.68 -12.81
N ASN A 178 13.13 -14.66 -13.22
CA ASN A 178 13.16 -13.34 -12.58
C ASN A 178 12.50 -13.36 -11.19
N ASN A 179 11.44 -14.16 -11.04
CA ASN A 179 10.77 -14.34 -9.76
C ASN A 179 11.63 -15.15 -8.80
N ILE A 180 12.26 -16.24 -9.28
CA ILE A 180 13.14 -17.11 -8.49
C ILE A 180 14.31 -16.31 -7.91
N LYS A 181 15.05 -15.58 -8.74
CA LYS A 181 16.19 -14.75 -8.28
C LYS A 181 15.76 -13.71 -7.26
N PHE A 182 14.61 -13.09 -7.47
CA PHE A 182 14.08 -12.08 -6.55
C PHE A 182 13.70 -12.69 -5.20
N ILE A 183 13.07 -13.85 -5.21
CA ILE A 183 12.56 -14.55 -4.03
C ILE A 183 13.72 -15.07 -3.17
N ILE A 184 14.70 -15.77 -3.79
CA ILE A 184 15.86 -16.37 -3.10
C ILE A 184 16.72 -15.29 -2.42
N ASN A 185 16.94 -14.16 -3.08
CA ASN A 185 17.78 -13.09 -2.53
C ASN A 185 17.17 -12.32 -1.37
N ASN A 186 15.91 -12.58 -1.01
CA ASN A 186 15.18 -11.73 -0.05
C ASN A 186 14.65 -12.45 1.20
N ASN A 187 14.95 -13.72 1.43
CA ASN A 187 14.67 -14.50 2.66
C ASN A 187 13.22 -14.44 3.22
N THR A 188 12.19 -14.19 2.38
CA THR A 188 10.84 -13.91 2.89
C THR A 188 9.76 -14.72 2.18
N VAL A 189 10.04 -16.00 1.87
CA VAL A 189 9.10 -16.83 1.11
C VAL A 189 8.63 -18.00 1.94
N ILE A 190 7.33 -18.16 2.04
CA ILE A 190 6.69 -19.40 2.47
C ILE A 190 6.20 -20.11 1.21
N ILE A 191 6.81 -21.23 0.88
CA ILE A 191 6.37 -22.10 -0.21
C ILE A 191 5.35 -23.05 0.37
N ILE A 192 4.12 -23.03 -0.14
CA ILE A 192 3.16 -24.10 0.12
C ILE A 192 3.27 -25.08 -1.06
N ASN A 193 3.77 -26.27 -0.78
CA ASN A 193 3.54 -27.40 -1.67
C ASN A 193 2.02 -27.59 -1.80
N PRO A 194 1.48 -27.92 -2.97
CA PRO A 194 0.08 -28.24 -3.11
C PRO A 194 -0.23 -29.49 -2.27
N ILE A 195 -0.50 -29.27 -1.00
CA ILE A 195 -1.09 -30.29 -0.15
C ILE A 195 -2.53 -30.38 -0.62
N THR A 196 -2.90 -31.51 -1.17
CA THR A 196 -4.30 -31.84 -1.41
C THR A 196 -5.00 -31.87 -0.05
N ILE A 197 -5.58 -30.73 0.34
CA ILE A 197 -6.42 -30.66 1.55
C ILE A 197 -7.71 -31.38 1.17
N LYS A 198 -7.87 -32.65 1.58
CA LYS A 198 -9.17 -33.29 1.60
C LYS A 198 -9.97 -32.58 2.68
N ILE A 199 -10.93 -31.78 2.28
CA ILE A 199 -11.98 -31.26 3.17
C ILE A 199 -12.99 -32.41 3.30
N GLU A 200 -12.95 -33.15 4.39
CA GLU A 200 -14.07 -34.02 4.79
C GLU A 200 -15.15 -33.10 5.40
N TYR A 201 -16.37 -33.18 4.83
CA TYR A 201 -17.55 -32.46 5.29
C TYR A 201 -18.12 -33.10 6.59
#